data_516fe6e29feb0ddc2ac88b76968e6578
#
_entry.id   516fe6e29feb0ddc2ac88b76968e6578
#
_cell.length_a   1.000
_cell.length_b   1.000
_cell.length_c   1.000
_cell.angle_alpha   90.00
_cell.angle_beta   90.00
_cell.angle_gamma   90.00
#
_symmetry.space_group_name_H-M   'P 1'
#
loop_
_entity.id
_entity.type
_entity.pdbx_description
1 polymer ?
#
loop_
_entity_poly.entity_id
_entity_poly.type
_entity_poly.pdbx_seq_one_letter_code
_entity_poly.pdbx_strand_id
1 'polypeptide(L)'
;PAAVQWAGVDSYGETLSSANLSGVVTVLNFWYASCVSCRLETPDLVDLSKTFANQAQFVGVNVRDSADTANAFRKTFEVDYPTLIDANNGSVVLAFTGVVTPSAVPTTLVIDRQGRVAARVLGVADKTTLKTLIQTVVDESKQD
;
A
#
# COMPACT_ATOMS: atom_id res chain seq x y z
N PRO A 1 0.68 15.54 10.99
CA PRO A 1 1.79 15.22 10.11
C PRO A 1 1.63 15.85 8.73
N ALA A 2 2.76 16.02 8.05
CA ALA A 2 2.75 16.58 6.70
C ALA A 2 2.30 15.55 5.68
N ALA A 3 1.71 16.02 4.59
CA ALA A 3 1.41 15.18 3.44
C ALA A 3 2.70 14.64 2.84
N VAL A 4 2.68 13.39 2.39
CA VAL A 4 3.82 12.74 1.75
C VAL A 4 3.58 12.67 0.25
N GLN A 5 4.52 13.18 -0.53
CA GLN A 5 4.48 13.09 -1.98
C GLN A 5 5.35 11.92 -2.42
N TRP A 6 4.76 11.04 -3.22
CA TRP A 6 5.43 9.85 -3.75
C TRP A 6 5.02 9.61 -5.20
N ALA A 7 5.88 8.96 -5.93
CA ALA A 7 5.62 8.54 -7.30
C ALA A 7 6.40 7.28 -7.62
N GLY A 8 5.84 6.43 -8.44
CA GLY A 8 6.49 5.21 -8.87
C GLY A 8 5.91 4.69 -10.18
N VAL A 9 6.50 3.59 -10.64
CA VAL A 9 6.07 2.90 -11.86
C VAL A 9 5.49 1.55 -11.43
N ASP A 10 4.28 1.25 -11.90
CA ASP A 10 3.64 -0.02 -11.55
C ASP A 10 4.22 -1.19 -12.35
N SER A 11 3.75 -2.39 -12.03
CA SER A 11 4.27 -3.63 -12.64
C SER A 11 3.93 -3.80 -14.12
N TYR A 12 3.18 -2.87 -14.69
CA TYR A 12 2.89 -2.83 -16.13
C TYR A 12 3.50 -1.62 -16.83
N GLY A 13 4.35 -0.87 -16.12
CA GLY A 13 5.04 0.30 -16.70
C GLY A 13 4.29 1.60 -16.62
N GLU A 14 3.14 1.66 -15.95
CA GLU A 14 2.35 2.88 -15.80
C GLU A 14 2.79 3.65 -14.56
N THR A 15 2.83 4.98 -14.67
CA THR A 15 3.15 5.84 -13.54
C THR A 15 1.96 6.02 -12.63
N LEU A 16 2.19 5.94 -11.31
CA LEU A 16 1.19 6.22 -10.30
C LEU A 16 1.84 7.06 -9.21
N SER A 17 1.15 8.11 -8.78
CA SER A 17 1.68 9.03 -7.78
C SER A 17 0.63 9.46 -6.78
N SER A 18 1.09 10.08 -5.68
CA SER A 18 0.19 10.68 -4.69
C SER A 18 -0.73 11.74 -5.31
N ALA A 19 -0.28 12.44 -6.34
CA ALA A 19 -1.11 13.43 -7.03
C ALA A 19 -2.33 12.78 -7.71
N ASN A 20 -2.17 11.57 -8.26
CA ASN A 20 -3.28 10.84 -8.87
C ASN A 20 -4.34 10.42 -7.85
N LEU A 21 -3.95 10.30 -6.58
CA LEU A 21 -4.81 9.81 -5.50
C LEU A 21 -5.18 10.92 -4.51
N SER A 22 -5.02 12.17 -4.90
CA SER A 22 -5.46 13.32 -4.11
C SER A 22 -6.97 13.22 -3.82
N GLY A 23 -7.35 13.36 -2.56
CA GLY A 23 -8.75 13.23 -2.14
C GLY A 23 -9.22 11.80 -1.94
N VAL A 24 -8.35 10.81 -2.13
CA VAL A 24 -8.68 9.38 -1.99
C VAL A 24 -7.91 8.80 -0.81
N VAL A 25 -8.61 8.10 0.09
CA VAL A 25 -7.94 7.31 1.13
C VAL A 25 -7.15 6.21 0.44
N THR A 26 -5.86 6.09 0.77
CA THR A 26 -4.96 5.13 0.13
C THR A 26 -4.38 4.18 1.16
N VAL A 27 -4.34 2.89 0.84
CA VAL A 27 -3.70 1.87 1.66
C VAL A 27 -2.47 1.38 0.90
N LEU A 28 -1.27 1.71 1.40
CA LEU A 28 -0.01 1.27 0.84
C LEU A 28 0.50 0.06 1.61
N ASN A 29 0.89 -0.99 0.89
CA ASN A 29 1.46 -2.19 1.49
C ASN A 29 2.84 -2.47 0.89
N PHE A 30 3.88 -2.40 1.73
CA PHE A 30 5.26 -2.69 1.34
C PHE A 30 5.52 -4.19 1.47
N TRP A 31 6.01 -4.83 0.40
CA TRP A 31 6.08 -6.29 0.32
C TRP A 31 7.16 -6.77 -0.66
N TYR A 32 7.44 -8.07 -0.65
CA TYR A 32 8.14 -8.77 -1.74
C TYR A 32 7.69 -10.25 -1.78
N ALA A 33 7.92 -10.91 -2.92
CA ALA A 33 7.27 -12.19 -3.21
C ALA A 33 7.72 -13.34 -2.30
N SER A 34 9.00 -13.41 -1.92
CA SER A 34 9.50 -14.48 -1.06
C SER A 34 9.35 -14.21 0.44
N CYS A 35 8.73 -13.08 0.80
CA CYS A 35 8.44 -12.72 2.17
C CYS A 35 7.29 -13.57 2.71
N VAL A 36 7.56 -14.48 3.66
CA VAL A 36 6.54 -15.37 4.21
C VAL A 36 5.40 -14.60 4.86
N SER A 37 5.73 -13.60 5.67
CA SER A 37 4.73 -12.76 6.36
C SER A 37 3.86 -11.98 5.37
N CYS A 38 4.43 -11.51 4.28
CA CYS A 38 3.69 -10.83 3.23
C CYS A 38 2.67 -11.77 2.57
N ARG A 39 3.06 -13.01 2.33
CA ARG A 39 2.18 -14.03 1.75
C ARG A 39 1.02 -14.36 2.67
N LEU A 40 1.27 -14.38 3.98
CA LEU A 40 0.23 -14.69 4.97
C LEU A 40 -0.87 -13.63 5.01
N GLU A 41 -0.53 -12.35 4.86
CA GLU A 41 -1.53 -11.28 4.94
C GLU A 41 -2.22 -10.97 3.60
N THR A 42 -1.65 -11.37 2.47
CA THR A 42 -2.16 -10.97 1.15
C THR A 42 -3.63 -11.33 0.92
N PRO A 43 -4.11 -12.54 1.26
CA PRO A 43 -5.55 -12.83 1.10
C PRO A 43 -6.46 -11.86 1.84
N ASP A 44 -6.07 -11.43 3.03
CA ASP A 44 -6.84 -10.47 3.81
C ASP A 44 -6.81 -9.08 3.17
N LEU A 45 -5.66 -8.67 2.63
CA LEU A 45 -5.54 -7.40 1.91
C LEU A 45 -6.41 -7.39 0.66
N VAL A 46 -6.43 -8.49 -0.08
CA VAL A 46 -7.29 -8.63 -1.27
C VAL A 46 -8.77 -8.50 -0.88
N ASP A 47 -9.20 -9.20 0.17
CA ASP A 47 -10.57 -9.10 0.66
C ASP A 47 -10.93 -7.68 1.09
N LEU A 48 -10.06 -7.03 1.85
CA LEU A 48 -10.28 -5.65 2.30
C LEU A 48 -10.32 -4.67 1.13
N SER A 49 -9.51 -4.88 0.09
CA SER A 49 -9.55 -4.03 -1.10
C SER A 49 -10.90 -4.08 -1.79
N LYS A 50 -11.57 -5.22 -1.77
CA LYS A 50 -12.92 -5.38 -2.30
C LYS A 50 -13.97 -4.75 -1.38
N THR A 51 -13.82 -4.94 -0.09
CA THR A 51 -14.72 -4.33 0.92
C THR A 51 -14.75 -2.81 0.78
N PHE A 52 -13.60 -2.20 0.55
CA PHE A 52 -13.46 -0.74 0.46
C PHE A 52 -13.34 -0.22 -0.97
N ALA A 53 -13.81 -0.98 -1.97
CA ALA A 53 -13.60 -0.68 -3.39
C ALA A 53 -13.98 0.76 -3.80
N ASN A 54 -15.01 1.34 -3.18
CA ASN A 54 -15.48 2.68 -3.49
C ASN A 54 -15.04 3.74 -2.48
N GLN A 55 -14.21 3.35 -1.50
CA GLN A 55 -13.85 4.21 -0.37
C GLN A 55 -12.35 4.40 -0.21
N ALA A 56 -11.55 3.45 -0.68
CA ALA A 56 -10.10 3.49 -0.54
C ALA A 56 -9.43 2.79 -1.72
N GLN A 57 -8.27 3.29 -2.12
CA GLN A 57 -7.44 2.67 -3.14
C GLN A 57 -6.28 1.94 -2.47
N PHE A 58 -6.21 0.63 -2.71
CA PHE A 58 -5.07 -0.17 -2.28
C PHE A 58 -3.97 -0.10 -3.34
N VAL A 59 -2.72 0.00 -2.88
CA VAL A 59 -1.54 0.03 -3.73
C VAL A 59 -0.44 -0.78 -3.05
N GLY A 60 0.07 -1.79 -3.74
CA GLY A 60 1.26 -2.49 -3.28
C GLY A 60 2.52 -1.70 -3.65
N VAL A 61 3.56 -1.81 -2.82
CA VAL A 61 4.89 -1.28 -3.12
C VAL A 61 5.87 -2.44 -2.98
N ASN A 62 6.29 -2.98 -4.11
CA ASN A 62 7.25 -4.10 -4.11
C ASN A 62 8.66 -3.55 -4.00
N VAL A 63 9.37 -3.96 -2.94
CA VAL A 63 10.66 -3.37 -2.57
C VAL A 63 11.87 -4.17 -3.06
N ARG A 64 11.64 -5.32 -3.71
CA ARG A 64 12.76 -6.23 -4.04
C ARG A 64 12.71 -6.83 -5.43
N ASP A 65 11.52 -7.10 -5.98
CA ASP A 65 11.38 -7.97 -7.14
C ASP A 65 11.30 -7.21 -8.46
N SER A 66 11.50 -7.95 -9.56
CA SER A 66 11.18 -7.47 -10.90
C SER A 66 9.66 -7.39 -11.11
N ALA A 67 9.25 -6.69 -12.15
CA ALA A 67 7.84 -6.62 -12.55
C ALA A 67 7.27 -8.03 -12.83
N ASP A 68 8.03 -8.88 -13.51
CA ASP A 68 7.58 -10.24 -13.84
C ASP A 68 7.32 -11.08 -12.58
N THR A 69 8.23 -11.04 -11.60
CA THR A 69 8.05 -11.75 -10.33
C THR A 69 6.85 -11.19 -9.56
N ALA A 70 6.72 -9.87 -9.50
CA ALA A 70 5.59 -9.24 -8.83
C ALA A 70 4.26 -9.63 -9.48
N ASN A 71 4.20 -9.64 -10.82
CA ASN A 71 2.98 -10.01 -11.54
C ASN A 71 2.63 -11.49 -11.39
N ALA A 72 3.62 -12.38 -11.32
CA ALA A 72 3.38 -13.80 -11.05
C ALA A 72 2.72 -13.99 -9.67
N PHE A 73 3.22 -13.27 -8.65
CA PHE A 73 2.63 -13.28 -7.33
C PHE A 73 1.20 -12.73 -7.35
N ARG A 74 0.98 -11.58 -8.02
CA ARG A 74 -0.34 -10.96 -8.13
C ARG A 74 -1.36 -11.91 -8.76
N LYS A 75 -0.95 -12.64 -9.80
CA LYS A 75 -1.80 -13.64 -10.46
C LYS A 75 -2.16 -14.78 -9.50
N THR A 76 -1.17 -15.32 -8.79
CA THR A 76 -1.36 -16.43 -7.86
C THR A 76 -2.33 -16.06 -6.73
N PHE A 77 -2.19 -14.86 -6.17
CA PHE A 77 -2.99 -14.38 -5.04
C PHE A 77 -4.21 -13.58 -5.46
N GLU A 78 -4.46 -13.44 -6.77
CA GLU A 78 -5.60 -12.69 -7.31
C GLU A 78 -5.64 -11.24 -6.83
N VAL A 79 -4.47 -10.58 -6.84
CA VAL A 79 -4.35 -9.18 -6.45
C VAL A 79 -4.76 -8.31 -7.63
N ASP A 80 -5.85 -7.55 -7.48
CA ASP A 80 -6.38 -6.68 -8.55
C ASP A 80 -5.88 -5.25 -8.44
N TYR A 81 -5.47 -4.80 -7.26
CA TYR A 81 -4.95 -3.44 -7.10
C TYR A 81 -3.52 -3.33 -7.63
N PRO A 82 -3.10 -2.12 -8.06
CA PRO A 82 -1.78 -1.95 -8.66
C PRO A 82 -0.66 -2.16 -7.63
N THR A 83 0.51 -2.59 -8.13
CA THR A 83 1.72 -2.64 -7.32
C THR A 83 2.82 -1.85 -8.02
N LEU A 84 3.48 -0.98 -7.25
CA LEU A 84 4.64 -0.22 -7.73
C LEU A 84 5.88 -1.08 -7.63
N ILE A 85 6.77 -0.96 -8.60
CA ILE A 85 8.06 -1.63 -8.60
C ILE A 85 9.11 -0.63 -8.11
N ASP A 86 9.48 -0.77 -6.84
CA ASP A 86 10.35 0.19 -6.16
C ASP A 86 11.80 -0.31 -6.00
N ALA A 87 12.06 -1.56 -6.43
CA ALA A 87 13.37 -2.20 -6.25
C ALA A 87 14.50 -1.48 -7.00
N ASN A 88 14.19 -0.78 -8.11
CA ASN A 88 15.21 -0.18 -8.97
C ASN A 88 15.79 1.10 -8.40
N ASN A 89 14.96 1.97 -7.83
CA ASN A 89 15.42 3.28 -7.34
C ASN A 89 14.98 3.62 -5.92
N GLY A 90 14.06 2.84 -5.32
CA GLY A 90 13.61 3.06 -3.96
C GLY A 90 12.88 4.37 -3.74
N SER A 91 12.32 4.99 -4.78
CA SER A 91 11.75 6.33 -4.67
C SER A 91 10.55 6.41 -3.72
N VAL A 92 9.72 5.36 -3.66
CA VAL A 92 8.56 5.34 -2.77
C VAL A 92 9.01 5.09 -1.33
N VAL A 93 9.89 4.12 -1.11
CA VAL A 93 10.47 3.88 0.23
C VAL A 93 11.15 5.14 0.74
N LEU A 94 11.92 5.82 -0.11
CA LEU A 94 12.61 7.06 0.25
C LEU A 94 11.63 8.16 0.66
N ALA A 95 10.50 8.27 -0.03
CA ALA A 95 9.48 9.28 0.27
C ALA A 95 8.90 9.13 1.68
N PHE A 96 8.87 7.89 2.21
CA PHE A 96 8.36 7.60 3.54
C PHE A 96 9.46 7.44 4.60
N THR A 97 10.69 7.86 4.31
CA THR A 97 11.80 7.86 5.28
C THR A 97 11.40 8.68 6.51
N GLY A 98 11.61 8.09 7.70
CA GLY A 98 11.19 8.71 8.96
C GLY A 98 9.77 8.32 9.38
N VAL A 99 8.97 7.77 8.48
CA VAL A 99 7.62 7.25 8.77
C VAL A 99 7.66 5.73 8.87
N VAL A 100 8.36 5.08 7.94
CA VAL A 100 8.59 3.64 7.96
C VAL A 100 10.06 3.35 7.82
N THR A 101 10.50 2.27 8.46
CA THR A 101 11.84 1.73 8.28
C THR A 101 11.85 0.91 6.99
N PRO A 102 12.72 1.21 6.02
CA PRO A 102 12.72 0.50 4.73
C PRO A 102 12.87 -1.01 4.84
N SER A 103 13.51 -1.51 5.89
CA SER A 103 13.69 -2.95 6.14
C SER A 103 12.50 -3.61 6.82
N ALA A 104 11.51 -2.82 7.28
CA ALA A 104 10.34 -3.36 7.99
C ALA A 104 9.28 -3.78 6.97
N VAL A 105 9.39 -4.98 6.45
CA VAL A 105 8.44 -5.57 5.49
C VAL A 105 7.87 -6.85 6.09
N PRO A 106 6.55 -7.03 6.09
CA PRO A 106 5.54 -6.12 5.55
C PRO A 106 5.26 -4.92 6.45
N THR A 107 4.88 -3.83 5.84
CA THR A 107 4.35 -2.65 6.52
C THR A 107 3.16 -2.15 5.72
N THR A 108 2.10 -1.76 6.41
CA THR A 108 0.90 -1.21 5.78
C THR A 108 0.64 0.19 6.32
N LEU A 109 0.46 1.15 5.42
CA LEU A 109 0.13 2.52 5.77
C LEU A 109 -1.29 2.84 5.30
N VAL A 110 -2.05 3.54 6.14
CA VAL A 110 -3.34 4.13 5.74
C VAL A 110 -3.12 5.64 5.62
N ILE A 111 -3.34 6.15 4.41
CA ILE A 111 -3.10 7.54 4.06
C ILE A 111 -4.44 8.23 3.87
N ASP A 112 -4.62 9.38 4.52
CA ASP A 112 -5.88 10.12 4.44
C ASP A 112 -6.02 10.88 3.10
N ARG A 113 -7.17 11.53 2.90
CA ARG A 113 -7.46 12.24 1.65
C ARG A 113 -6.53 13.42 1.41
N GLN A 114 -5.87 13.93 2.43
CA GLN A 114 -4.89 15.01 2.33
C GLN A 114 -3.47 14.52 2.10
N GLY A 115 -3.27 13.19 1.98
CA GLY A 115 -1.96 12.61 1.72
C GLY A 115 -1.10 12.39 2.97
N ARG A 116 -1.70 12.50 4.16
CA ARG A 116 -0.99 12.31 5.44
C ARG A 116 -1.09 10.86 5.89
N VAL A 117 -0.02 10.35 6.49
CA VAL A 117 -0.04 9.00 7.08
C VAL A 117 -0.86 9.03 8.36
N ALA A 118 -2.07 8.48 8.31
CA ALA A 118 -3.00 8.47 9.43
C ALA A 118 -2.83 7.25 10.33
N ALA A 119 -2.39 6.11 9.77
CA ALA A 119 -2.16 4.89 10.53
C ALA A 119 -1.08 4.05 9.88
N ARG A 120 -0.39 3.24 10.69
CA ARG A 120 0.60 2.29 10.19
C ARG A 120 0.52 0.99 10.98
N VAL A 121 0.74 -0.12 10.28
CA VAL A 121 0.82 -1.45 10.89
C VAL A 121 2.16 -2.06 10.48
N LEU A 122 3.02 -2.31 11.45
CA LEU A 122 4.32 -2.96 11.24
C LEU A 122 4.12 -4.46 11.36
N GLY A 123 4.64 -5.22 10.41
CA GLY A 123 4.45 -6.67 10.37
C GLY A 123 3.12 -7.07 9.77
N VAL A 124 2.75 -8.33 9.98
CA VAL A 124 1.49 -8.89 9.45
C VAL A 124 0.31 -8.10 9.99
N ALA A 125 -0.51 -7.58 9.08
CA ALA A 125 -1.71 -6.85 9.45
C ALA A 125 -2.82 -7.83 9.82
N ASP A 126 -3.31 -7.73 11.06
CA ASP A 126 -4.52 -8.42 11.47
C ASP A 126 -5.71 -7.81 10.71
N LYS A 127 -6.51 -8.65 10.06
CA LYS A 127 -7.59 -8.20 9.18
C LYS A 127 -8.58 -7.28 9.88
N THR A 128 -9.03 -7.66 11.08
CA THR A 128 -10.00 -6.87 11.84
C THR A 128 -9.42 -5.52 12.25
N THR A 129 -8.16 -5.52 12.71
CA THR A 129 -7.47 -4.29 13.10
C THR A 129 -7.31 -3.37 11.90
N LEU A 130 -6.85 -3.88 10.77
CA LEU A 130 -6.65 -3.06 9.57
C LEU A 130 -7.98 -2.53 9.04
N LYS A 131 -9.02 -3.36 9.03
CA LYS A 131 -10.37 -2.93 8.63
C LYS A 131 -10.84 -1.74 9.47
N THR A 132 -10.66 -1.81 10.78
CA THR A 132 -11.05 -0.73 11.71
C THR A 132 -10.25 0.54 11.43
N LEU A 133 -8.95 0.42 11.21
CA LEU A 133 -8.10 1.58 10.90
C LEU A 133 -8.53 2.25 9.58
N ILE A 134 -8.78 1.48 8.55
CA ILE A 134 -9.23 2.01 7.26
C ILE A 134 -10.58 2.71 7.41
N GLN A 135 -11.51 2.05 8.08
CA GLN A 135 -12.85 2.61 8.29
C GLN A 135 -12.78 3.93 9.06
N THR A 136 -11.95 4.00 10.09
CA THR A 136 -11.75 5.22 10.88
C THR A 136 -11.25 6.36 10.00
N VAL A 137 -10.25 6.10 9.16
CA VAL A 137 -9.69 7.12 8.27
C VAL A 137 -10.70 7.56 7.21
N VAL A 138 -11.44 6.62 6.63
CA VAL A 138 -12.52 6.92 5.68
C VAL A 138 -13.56 7.83 6.31
N ASP A 139 -13.99 7.53 7.53
CA ASP A 139 -15.04 8.29 8.21
C ASP A 139 -14.55 9.68 8.65
N GLU A 140 -13.34 9.79 9.18
CA GLU A 140 -12.74 11.08 9.57
C GLU A 140 -12.56 11.99 8.35
N SER A 141 -12.06 11.44 7.24
CA SER A 141 -11.79 12.19 6.04
C SER A 141 -13.06 12.80 5.41
N LYS A 142 -14.21 12.17 5.62
CA LYS A 142 -15.49 12.69 5.12
C LYS A 142 -15.91 14.00 5.80
N GLN A 143 -15.38 14.28 6.99
CA GLN A 143 -15.71 15.46 7.76
C GLN A 143 -14.81 16.65 7.45
N ASP A 144 -13.75 16.41 6.73
CA ASP A 144 -12.83 17.44 6.29
C ASP A 144 -13.27 18.02 4.94
#